data_82a2dbf079b6bb92554ca7ceb0a7705c
#
_entry.id   82a2dbf079b6bb92554ca7ceb0a7705c
#
_cell.length_a   1.000
_cell.length_b   1.000
_cell.length_c   1.000
_cell.angle_alpha   90.00
_cell.angle_beta   90.00
_cell.angle_gamma   90.00
#
_symmetry.space_group_name_H-M   'P 1'
#
loop_
_entity.id
_entity.type
_entity.pdbx_description
1 polymer ?
#
loop_
_entity_poly.entity_id
_entity_poly.type
_entity_poly.pdbx_seq_one_letter_code
_entity_poly.pdbx_strand_id
1 'polypeptide(L)'
;EEGGALFDDGEPTEYLNRVTQFVGQLYQAGKQTSLSMQAIQDADLIVPWEINVPRSKGETIQVSDKYRIDEGKLNALEDRQWIDLKEAGALTIIYGQLFSQGNVNKLVSAHNSMNQGDSEPELDFLIGDEEFSLNFDEV
;
A
#
# COMPACT_ATOMS: atom_id res chain seq x y z
N GLU A 1 8.07 -21.43 -25.12
CA GLU A 1 8.11 -22.05 -23.75
C GLU A 1 6.87 -22.94 -23.65
N GLU A 2 7.05 -24.25 -23.63
CA GLU A 2 5.98 -25.19 -23.38
C GLU A 2 5.58 -25.09 -21.90
N GLY A 3 4.32 -24.75 -21.61
CA GLY A 3 3.79 -24.76 -20.26
C GLY A 3 3.81 -26.19 -19.68
N GLY A 4 4.07 -26.32 -18.37
CA GLY A 4 4.05 -27.60 -17.70
C GLY A 4 2.66 -28.27 -17.77
N ALA A 5 2.61 -29.61 -17.80
CA ALA A 5 1.35 -30.35 -17.76
C ALA A 5 0.59 -30.04 -16.47
N LEU A 6 -0.73 -29.85 -16.58
CA LEU A 6 -1.61 -29.57 -15.44
C LEU A 6 -2.06 -30.86 -14.75
N PHE A 7 -2.12 -31.97 -15.49
CA PHE A 7 -2.52 -33.28 -15.00
C PHE A 7 -1.49 -34.34 -15.42
N ASP A 8 -1.27 -35.34 -14.57
CA ASP A 8 -0.44 -36.49 -14.80
C ASP A 8 -1.27 -37.75 -14.39
N ASP A 9 -1.46 -38.66 -15.31
CA ASP A 9 -2.32 -39.87 -15.13
C ASP A 9 -3.73 -39.56 -14.56
N GLY A 10 -4.32 -38.40 -14.90
CA GLY A 10 -5.63 -37.97 -14.44
C GLY A 10 -5.63 -37.24 -13.08
N GLU A 11 -4.52 -37.20 -12.39
CA GLU A 11 -4.35 -36.48 -11.12
C GLU A 11 -3.75 -35.07 -11.34
N PRO A 12 -4.13 -34.08 -10.53
CA PRO A 12 -3.54 -32.74 -10.60
C PRO A 12 -2.04 -32.79 -10.30
N THR A 13 -1.22 -32.16 -11.14
CA THR A 13 0.21 -32.02 -10.86
C THR A 13 0.46 -31.12 -9.65
N GLU A 14 1.66 -31.24 -9.06
CA GLU A 14 2.08 -30.35 -7.97
C GLU A 14 2.01 -28.86 -8.37
N TYR A 15 2.29 -28.55 -9.63
CA TYR A 15 2.16 -27.20 -10.17
C TYR A 15 0.70 -26.72 -10.10
N LEU A 16 -0.26 -27.53 -10.58
CA LEU A 16 -1.68 -27.17 -10.53
C LEU A 16 -2.17 -27.01 -9.09
N ASN A 17 -1.75 -27.89 -8.18
CA ASN A 17 -2.11 -27.79 -6.76
C ASN A 17 -1.59 -26.49 -6.13
N ARG A 18 -0.34 -26.08 -6.41
CA ARG A 18 0.21 -24.80 -5.92
C ARG A 18 -0.55 -23.60 -6.48
N VAL A 19 -0.88 -23.60 -7.77
CA VAL A 19 -1.65 -22.51 -8.39
C VAL A 19 -3.05 -22.44 -7.78
N THR A 20 -3.72 -23.57 -7.59
CA THR A 20 -5.05 -23.63 -6.99
C THR A 20 -5.05 -23.12 -5.55
N GLN A 21 -4.04 -23.52 -4.77
CA GLN A 21 -3.86 -23.02 -3.41
C GLN A 21 -3.62 -21.51 -3.39
N PHE A 22 -2.75 -20.99 -4.28
CA PHE A 22 -2.48 -19.57 -4.39
C PHE A 22 -3.75 -18.77 -4.74
N VAL A 23 -4.52 -19.21 -5.72
CA VAL A 23 -5.79 -18.58 -6.11
C VAL A 23 -6.79 -18.60 -4.94
N GLY A 24 -6.86 -19.71 -4.20
CA GLY A 24 -7.68 -19.79 -3.00
C GLY A 24 -7.27 -18.79 -1.91
N GLN A 25 -5.97 -18.64 -1.66
CA GLN A 25 -5.43 -17.62 -0.72
C GLN A 25 -5.75 -16.21 -1.18
N LEU A 26 -5.58 -15.93 -2.48
CA LEU A 26 -5.88 -14.62 -3.06
C LEU A 26 -7.36 -14.25 -2.90
N TYR A 27 -8.25 -15.21 -3.15
CA TYR A 27 -9.70 -15.03 -2.94
C TYR A 27 -10.02 -14.71 -1.47
N GLN A 28 -9.45 -15.44 -0.53
CA GLN A 28 -9.66 -15.19 0.91
C GLN A 28 -9.10 -13.83 1.34
N ALA A 29 -7.93 -13.47 0.85
CA ALA A 29 -7.33 -12.15 1.12
C ALA A 29 -8.21 -11.01 0.58
N GLY A 30 -8.76 -11.15 -0.63
CA GLY A 30 -9.70 -10.20 -1.22
C GLY A 30 -10.97 -10.04 -0.38
N LYS A 31 -11.54 -11.16 0.10
CA LYS A 31 -12.71 -11.14 0.98
C LYS A 31 -12.41 -10.43 2.30
N GLN A 32 -11.27 -10.72 2.92
CA GLN A 32 -10.85 -10.06 4.17
C GLN A 32 -10.66 -8.55 3.97
N THR A 33 -10.01 -8.15 2.87
CA THR A 33 -9.84 -6.74 2.52
C THR A 33 -11.18 -6.02 2.37
N SER A 34 -12.17 -6.67 1.71
CA SER A 34 -13.51 -6.10 1.56
C SER A 34 -14.21 -5.88 2.90
N LEU A 35 -14.10 -6.82 3.82
CA LEU A 35 -14.64 -6.69 5.19
C LEU A 35 -13.97 -5.54 5.96
N SER A 36 -12.65 -5.44 5.86
CA SER A 36 -11.89 -4.36 6.49
C SER A 36 -12.28 -2.99 5.92
N MET A 37 -12.44 -2.88 4.59
CA MET A 37 -12.85 -1.63 3.94
C MET A 37 -14.27 -1.23 4.30
N GLN A 38 -15.19 -2.20 4.42
CA GLN A 38 -16.55 -1.94 4.88
C GLN A 38 -16.55 -1.36 6.30
N ALA A 39 -15.80 -1.95 7.23
CA ALA A 39 -15.69 -1.45 8.60
C ALA A 39 -15.11 -0.02 8.67
N ILE A 40 -14.11 0.30 7.83
CA ILE A 40 -13.55 1.66 7.72
C ILE A 40 -14.60 2.65 7.21
N GLN A 41 -15.42 2.24 6.25
CA GLN A 41 -16.48 3.05 5.68
C GLN A 41 -17.60 3.28 6.71
N ASP A 42 -18.02 2.24 7.42
CA ASP A 42 -19.07 2.30 8.46
C ASP A 42 -18.64 3.21 9.63
N ALA A 43 -17.34 3.29 9.90
CA ALA A 43 -16.76 4.21 10.89
C ALA A 43 -16.58 5.65 10.36
N ASP A 44 -16.98 5.98 9.14
CA ASP A 44 -16.86 7.29 8.47
C ASP A 44 -15.42 7.87 8.49
N LEU A 45 -14.43 7.01 8.38
CA LEU A 45 -13.00 7.40 8.43
C LEU A 45 -12.45 7.90 7.11
N ILE A 46 -13.16 7.67 5.99
CA ILE A 46 -12.68 8.00 4.64
C ILE A 46 -13.12 9.41 4.28
N VAL A 47 -12.15 10.27 3.97
CA VAL A 47 -12.39 11.65 3.54
C VAL A 47 -11.71 11.94 2.21
N PRO A 48 -12.26 12.87 1.38
CA PRO A 48 -11.59 13.33 0.17
C PRO A 48 -10.21 13.89 0.48
N TRP A 49 -9.28 13.66 -0.44
CA TRP A 49 -7.91 14.14 -0.32
C TRP A 49 -7.47 14.84 -1.60
N GLU A 50 -7.33 16.15 -1.53
CA GLU A 50 -6.77 16.96 -2.59
C GLU A 50 -5.26 17.07 -2.42
N ILE A 51 -4.50 16.63 -3.42
CA ILE A 51 -3.05 16.69 -3.43
C ILE A 51 -2.62 17.78 -4.41
N ASN A 52 -1.95 18.81 -3.91
CA ASN A 52 -1.42 19.89 -4.73
C ASN A 52 0.06 19.65 -5.00
N VAL A 53 0.41 19.43 -6.28
CA VAL A 53 1.77 19.17 -6.73
C VAL A 53 2.33 20.45 -7.37
N PRO A 54 3.23 21.18 -6.68
CA PRO A 54 3.87 22.35 -7.26
C PRO A 54 4.84 21.94 -8.38
N ARG A 55 4.79 22.64 -9.53
CA ARG A 55 5.72 22.49 -10.64
C ARG A 55 6.77 23.61 -10.65
N SER A 56 7.92 23.30 -11.25
CA SER A 56 9.09 24.21 -11.36
C SER A 56 8.79 25.55 -12.07
N LYS A 57 7.68 25.66 -12.83
CA LYS A 57 7.27 26.89 -13.53
C LYS A 57 6.18 27.68 -12.80
N GLY A 58 5.93 27.41 -11.52
CA GLY A 58 4.92 28.11 -10.72
C GLY A 58 3.49 27.62 -10.94
N GLU A 59 3.28 26.62 -11.79
CA GLU A 59 2.01 25.96 -11.96
C GLU A 59 1.81 24.90 -10.86
N THR A 60 0.58 24.71 -10.42
CA THR A 60 0.23 23.66 -9.46
C THR A 60 -0.72 22.67 -10.16
N ILE A 61 -0.38 21.39 -10.13
CA ILE A 61 -1.28 20.32 -10.55
C ILE A 61 -2.09 19.90 -9.33
N GLN A 62 -3.40 19.98 -9.44
CA GLN A 62 -4.31 19.42 -8.47
C GLN A 62 -4.68 17.99 -8.85
N VAL A 63 -4.36 17.04 -7.96
CA VAL A 63 -4.78 15.65 -8.11
C VAL A 63 -6.00 15.45 -7.22
N SER A 64 -7.16 15.29 -7.85
CA SER A 64 -8.46 15.04 -7.22
C SER A 64 -8.82 13.55 -7.24
N ASP A 65 -10.00 13.23 -6.71
CA ASP A 65 -10.57 11.87 -6.67
C ASP A 65 -9.69 10.86 -5.92
N LYS A 66 -8.95 11.34 -4.93
CA LYS A 66 -8.24 10.54 -3.98
C LYS A 66 -8.91 10.63 -2.61
N TYR A 67 -8.71 9.61 -1.81
CA TYR A 67 -9.26 9.53 -0.47
C TYR A 67 -8.15 9.17 0.52
N ARG A 68 -8.36 9.58 1.76
CA ARG A 68 -7.45 9.26 2.88
C ARG A 68 -8.24 8.93 4.13
N ILE A 69 -7.55 8.31 5.07
CA ILE A 69 -8.06 8.17 6.45
C ILE A 69 -7.89 9.52 7.16
N ASP A 70 -8.93 9.93 7.86
CA ASP A 70 -8.92 11.09 8.75
C ASP A 70 -8.44 10.64 10.14
N GLU A 71 -7.21 11.03 10.49
CA GLU A 71 -6.62 10.70 11.78
C GLU A 71 -7.37 11.33 12.96
N GLY A 72 -7.95 12.52 12.75
CA GLY A 72 -8.76 13.19 13.77
C GLY A 72 -10.03 12.40 14.10
N LYS A 73 -10.74 11.93 13.07
CA LYS A 73 -11.91 11.05 13.24
C LYS A 73 -11.51 9.72 13.87
N LEU A 74 -10.39 9.13 13.44
CA LEU A 74 -9.88 7.89 14.01
C LEU A 74 -9.65 8.03 15.53
N ASN A 75 -8.98 9.11 15.95
CA ASN A 75 -8.70 9.37 17.36
C ASN A 75 -9.95 9.72 18.21
N ALA A 76 -11.04 10.11 17.55
CA ALA A 76 -12.31 10.46 18.20
C ALA A 76 -13.30 9.28 18.27
N LEU A 77 -12.93 8.09 17.77
CA LEU A 77 -13.78 6.91 17.82
C LEU A 77 -14.04 6.46 19.26
N GLU A 78 -15.24 5.94 19.47
CA GLU A 78 -15.60 5.26 20.72
C GLU A 78 -14.94 3.87 20.80
N ASP A 79 -14.74 3.36 22.03
CA ASP A 79 -14.12 2.06 22.30
C ASP A 79 -14.75 0.92 21.47
N ARG A 80 -16.07 0.94 21.31
CA ARG A 80 -16.80 -0.06 20.53
C ARG A 80 -16.38 -0.07 19.06
N GLN A 81 -16.26 1.10 18.45
CA GLN A 81 -15.85 1.25 17.06
C GLN A 81 -14.40 0.78 16.85
N TRP A 82 -13.51 1.05 17.82
CA TRP A 82 -12.15 0.51 17.81
C TRP A 82 -12.11 -1.01 17.82
N ILE A 83 -12.97 -1.65 18.62
CA ILE A 83 -13.08 -3.10 18.67
C ILE A 83 -13.56 -3.64 17.34
N ASP A 84 -14.60 -3.05 16.76
CA ASP A 84 -15.16 -3.48 15.48
C ASP A 84 -14.13 -3.37 14.33
N LEU A 85 -13.34 -2.29 14.27
CA LEU A 85 -12.24 -2.14 13.31
C LEU A 85 -11.13 -3.19 13.51
N LYS A 86 -10.79 -3.49 14.75
CA LYS A 86 -9.80 -4.52 15.09
C LYS A 86 -10.27 -5.91 14.66
N GLU A 87 -11.51 -6.27 14.97
CA GLU A 87 -12.10 -7.56 14.61
C GLU A 87 -12.21 -7.74 13.10
N ALA A 88 -12.51 -6.65 12.37
CA ALA A 88 -12.52 -6.63 10.91
C ALA A 88 -11.12 -6.66 10.27
N GLY A 89 -10.03 -6.60 11.06
CA GLY A 89 -8.66 -6.51 10.54
C GLY A 89 -8.33 -5.19 9.84
N ALA A 90 -9.14 -4.14 10.06
CA ALA A 90 -9.04 -2.87 9.37
C ALA A 90 -7.82 -2.03 9.78
N LEU A 91 -7.30 -2.23 11.00
CA LEU A 91 -6.21 -1.42 11.56
C LEU A 91 -4.95 -1.44 10.70
N THR A 92 -4.62 -2.58 10.08
CA THR A 92 -3.45 -2.69 9.19
C THR A 92 -3.58 -1.76 7.98
N ILE A 93 -4.78 -1.67 7.39
CA ILE A 93 -5.07 -0.79 6.25
C ILE A 93 -5.02 0.67 6.70
N ILE A 94 -5.65 1.00 7.83
CA ILE A 94 -5.69 2.35 8.40
C ILE A 94 -4.28 2.88 8.62
N TYR A 95 -3.45 2.17 9.40
CA TYR A 95 -2.10 2.63 9.71
C TYR A 95 -1.17 2.59 8.49
N GLY A 96 -1.32 1.59 7.62
CA GLY A 96 -0.59 1.54 6.36
C GLY A 96 -0.86 2.79 5.50
N GLN A 97 -2.12 3.22 5.40
CA GLN A 97 -2.49 4.41 4.66
C GLN A 97 -1.98 5.69 5.34
N LEU A 98 -2.12 5.82 6.68
CA LEU A 98 -1.62 6.98 7.43
C LEU A 98 -0.10 7.15 7.25
N PHE A 99 0.69 6.08 7.38
CA PHE A 99 2.14 6.13 7.17
C PHE A 99 2.51 6.46 5.71
N SER A 100 1.72 5.99 4.75
CA SER A 100 1.97 6.26 3.33
C SER A 100 1.74 7.73 2.93
N GLN A 101 0.92 8.48 3.67
CA GLN A 101 0.64 9.90 3.36
C GLN A 101 1.93 10.73 3.34
N GLY A 102 2.87 10.46 4.25
CA GLY A 102 4.16 11.15 4.31
C GLY A 102 5.02 10.97 3.05
N ASN A 103 4.77 9.94 2.25
CA ASN A 103 5.54 9.68 1.03
C ASN A 103 5.11 10.54 -0.17
N VAL A 104 3.98 11.24 -0.10
CA VAL A 104 3.50 12.10 -1.20
C VAL A 104 4.52 13.19 -1.52
N ASN A 105 5.10 13.81 -0.51
CA ASN A 105 6.13 14.84 -0.72
C ASN A 105 7.38 14.29 -1.44
N LYS A 106 7.79 13.05 -1.13
CA LYS A 106 8.88 12.38 -1.83
C LYS A 106 8.55 12.11 -3.30
N LEU A 107 7.32 11.67 -3.59
CA LEU A 107 6.85 11.46 -4.96
C LEU A 107 6.81 12.77 -5.75
N VAL A 108 6.35 13.86 -5.13
CA VAL A 108 6.34 15.21 -5.73
C VAL A 108 7.77 15.66 -6.05
N SER A 109 8.71 15.49 -5.13
CA SER A 109 10.11 15.84 -5.34
C SER A 109 10.74 15.03 -6.46
N ALA A 110 10.52 13.71 -6.50
CA ALA A 110 11.01 12.84 -7.55
C ALA A 110 10.44 13.21 -8.92
N HIS A 111 9.14 13.50 -8.99
CA HIS A 111 8.50 13.96 -10.24
C HIS A 111 9.10 15.27 -10.75
N ASN A 112 9.30 16.25 -9.86
CA ASN A 112 9.89 17.51 -10.23
C ASN A 112 11.33 17.37 -10.70
N SER A 113 12.13 16.50 -10.09
CA SER A 113 13.51 16.21 -10.52
C SER A 113 13.55 15.57 -11.91
N MET A 114 12.65 14.63 -12.21
CA MET A 114 12.57 14.00 -13.53
C MET A 114 12.17 14.98 -14.64
N ASN A 115 11.38 16.00 -14.33
CA ASN A 115 10.90 16.99 -15.31
C ASN A 115 11.83 18.20 -15.49
N GLN A 116 12.89 18.33 -14.71
CA GLN A 116 13.86 19.43 -14.83
C GLN A 116 14.94 19.18 -15.90
N GLY A 117 14.87 18.09 -16.65
CA GLY A 117 15.68 17.76 -17.81
C GLY A 117 17.19 17.99 -17.69
N ASP A 118 18.00 16.94 -17.87
CA ASP A 118 19.46 16.93 -18.09
C ASP A 118 20.40 17.08 -16.87
N SER A 119 19.94 17.02 -15.66
CA SER A 119 20.81 16.64 -14.55
C SER A 119 20.43 15.23 -14.09
N GLU A 120 21.39 14.30 -14.12
CA GLU A 120 21.25 13.01 -13.48
C GLU A 120 20.70 13.22 -12.06
N PRO A 121 19.65 12.51 -11.63
CA PRO A 121 19.19 12.65 -10.27
C PRO A 121 20.36 12.30 -9.33
N GLU A 122 20.82 13.26 -8.54
CA GLU A 122 21.70 12.95 -7.42
C GLU A 122 20.92 12.01 -6.49
N LEU A 123 21.15 10.72 -6.65
CA LEU A 123 20.64 9.66 -5.77
C LEU A 123 21.40 9.61 -4.44
N ASP A 124 22.06 10.71 -4.08
CA ASP A 124 22.91 10.85 -2.89
C ASP A 124 22.15 10.55 -1.58
N PHE A 125 20.85 10.68 -1.59
CA PHE A 125 20.02 10.33 -0.43
C PHE A 125 19.78 8.80 -0.28
N LEU A 126 20.06 8.02 -1.32
CA LEU A 126 19.96 6.55 -1.28
C LEU A 126 21.31 5.89 -0.98
N ILE A 127 22.40 6.65 -1.10
CA ILE A 127 23.76 6.24 -0.77
C ILE A 127 24.14 6.94 0.54
N GLY A 128 23.37 6.71 1.57
CA GLY A 128 23.87 6.94 2.92
C GLY A 128 24.95 5.89 3.18
N ASP A 129 26.19 6.32 3.41
CA ASP A 129 27.35 5.49 3.79
C ASP A 129 27.19 4.80 5.16
N GLU A 130 25.98 4.50 5.56
CA GLU A 130 25.70 3.61 6.69
C GLU A 130 25.41 2.22 6.12
N GLU A 131 26.43 1.37 6.11
CA GLU A 131 26.30 -0.08 5.95
C GLU A 131 25.28 -0.59 6.97
N PHE A 132 24.01 -0.71 6.54
CA PHE A 132 23.00 -1.38 7.30
C PHE A 132 23.23 -2.91 7.15
N SER A 133 24.18 -3.44 7.91
CA SER A 133 24.39 -4.88 7.97
C SER A 133 23.39 -5.49 8.96
N LEU A 134 22.33 -6.13 8.43
CA LEU A 134 21.49 -7.02 9.22
C LEU A 134 22.27 -8.32 9.47
N ASN A 135 22.79 -8.46 10.68
CA ASN A 135 23.43 -9.69 11.12
C ASN A 135 22.36 -10.66 11.64
N PHE A 136 22.06 -11.73 10.89
CA PHE A 136 21.06 -12.74 11.23
C PHE A 136 21.64 -13.96 11.95
N ASP A 137 22.88 -13.91 12.44
CA ASP A 137 23.61 -15.06 12.99
C ASP A 137 23.46 -15.27 14.51
N GLU A 138 22.47 -14.66 15.18
CA GLU A 138 22.19 -14.97 16.57
C GLU A 138 20.69 -15.17 16.83
N VAL A 139 20.18 -16.39 16.51
CA VAL A 139 19.07 -17.02 17.24
C VAL A 139 19.29 -18.52 17.28
#